data_732599a9cb13c6f238d31fe92aa3824a
#
_entry.id   732599a9cb13c6f238d31fe92aa3824a
#
_cell.length_a   1.000
_cell.length_b   1.000
_cell.length_c   1.000
_cell.angle_alpha   90.00
_cell.angle_beta   90.00
_cell.angle_gamma   90.00
#
_symmetry.space_group_name_H-M   'P 1'
#
loop_
_entity.id
_entity.type
_entity.pdbx_description
1 polymer ?
#
loop_
_entity_poly.entity_id
_entity_poly.type
_entity_poly.pdbx_seq_one_letter_code
_entity_poly.pdbx_strand_id
1 'polypeptide(L)'
;MAKGAAQRVAKRSVGSRGSASGASAPAPRLLSGGNPQVPKGDGDGPVRAYIEAMPGWKRDVGRRLDAMIVAAVPGVRKAVRWNAPFYGAADGSMGWFLSMHCITRYVKVTFFRGDSLEPRPPVGSKVAGVRYWHVHEGDAIDEAVVTGWIRQAAGMEGERCF
;
A
#
# COMPACT_ATOMS: atom_id res chain seq x y z
N MET A 1 50.26 -21.38 60.89
CA MET A 1 50.89 -21.20 59.55
C MET A 1 49.94 -21.56 58.47
N ALA A 2 49.39 -20.61 57.82
CA ALA A 2 48.62 -20.84 56.58
C ALA A 2 48.74 -19.59 55.70
N LYS A 3 49.34 -19.76 54.54
CA LYS A 3 49.55 -18.70 53.55
C LYS A 3 48.31 -18.55 52.68
N GLY A 4 47.70 -17.35 52.74
CA GLY A 4 46.63 -16.97 51.83
C GLY A 4 47.17 -16.69 50.42
N ALA A 5 46.53 -17.30 49.44
CA ALA A 5 46.73 -16.99 48.03
C ALA A 5 45.67 -15.97 47.61
N ALA A 6 46.10 -14.79 47.17
CA ALA A 6 45.22 -13.77 46.61
C ALA A 6 44.89 -14.11 45.14
N GLN A 7 43.63 -14.32 44.88
CA GLN A 7 43.14 -14.43 43.49
C GLN A 7 42.90 -13.06 42.89
N ARG A 8 43.62 -12.75 41.83
CA ARG A 8 43.39 -11.57 40.99
C ARG A 8 42.14 -11.81 40.12
N VAL A 9 41.11 -11.03 40.33
CA VAL A 9 39.96 -10.96 39.46
C VAL A 9 40.31 -10.09 38.25
N ALA A 10 40.39 -10.69 37.10
CA ALA A 10 40.54 -9.99 35.83
C ALA A 10 39.23 -9.28 35.45
N LYS A 11 39.23 -7.94 35.40
CA LYS A 11 38.16 -7.15 34.82
C LYS A 11 38.11 -7.39 33.30
N ARG A 12 37.10 -8.11 32.82
CA ARG A 12 36.74 -8.11 31.40
C ARG A 12 36.05 -6.80 31.05
N SER A 13 36.68 -5.98 30.25
CA SER A 13 36.05 -4.84 29.60
C SER A 13 35.06 -5.34 28.57
N VAL A 14 33.77 -5.08 28.81
CA VAL A 14 32.71 -5.30 27.81
C VAL A 14 32.85 -4.17 26.80
N GLY A 15 33.35 -4.51 25.61
CA GLY A 15 33.36 -3.61 24.47
C GLY A 15 31.93 -3.31 24.03
N SER A 16 31.54 -2.07 24.21
CA SER A 16 30.34 -1.48 23.62
C SER A 16 30.40 -1.63 22.10
N ARG A 17 29.64 -2.57 21.55
CA ARG A 17 29.42 -2.62 20.10
C ARG A 17 28.48 -1.47 19.78
N GLY A 18 29.02 -0.47 19.09
CA GLY A 18 28.26 0.62 18.53
C GLY A 18 27.12 0.09 17.67
N SER A 19 25.91 0.53 17.98
CA SER A 19 24.75 0.37 17.13
C SER A 19 25.07 0.99 15.79
N ALA A 20 25.19 0.18 14.74
CA ALA A 20 25.18 0.67 13.39
C ALA A 20 23.80 1.30 13.18
N SER A 21 23.73 2.63 13.15
CA SER A 21 22.55 3.35 12.70
C SER A 21 22.33 2.96 11.24
N GLY A 22 21.37 2.08 11.00
CA GLY A 22 20.93 1.75 9.68
C GLY A 22 20.52 3.03 8.97
N ALA A 23 21.27 3.44 7.95
CA ALA A 23 20.89 4.55 7.11
C ALA A 23 19.50 4.23 6.52
N SER A 24 18.48 4.98 6.94
CA SER A 24 17.14 4.91 6.35
C SER A 24 17.26 5.23 4.87
N ALA A 25 16.71 4.39 3.98
CA ALA A 25 16.66 4.67 2.57
C ALA A 25 16.00 6.05 2.33
N PRO A 26 16.48 6.87 1.37
CA PRO A 26 15.90 8.17 1.12
C PRO A 26 14.41 8.02 0.75
N ALA A 27 13.59 8.95 1.24
CA ALA A 27 12.15 8.96 0.93
C ALA A 27 11.93 9.01 -0.59
N PRO A 28 10.94 8.28 -1.13
CA PRO A 28 10.62 8.30 -2.55
C PRO A 28 10.33 9.72 -3.04
N ARG A 29 10.79 10.02 -4.26
CA ARG A 29 10.49 11.28 -4.92
C ARG A 29 8.98 11.36 -5.20
N LEU A 30 8.40 12.54 -4.98
CA LEU A 30 7.03 12.81 -5.39
C LEU A 30 7.00 13.36 -6.82
N LEU A 31 6.17 12.76 -7.65
CA LEU A 31 5.87 13.20 -9.01
C LEU A 31 4.76 14.27 -8.99
N SER A 32 4.33 14.72 -10.17
CA SER A 32 3.21 15.64 -10.31
C SER A 32 1.97 15.14 -9.56
N GLY A 33 1.29 16.04 -8.87
CA GLY A 33 0.14 15.69 -8.03
C GLY A 33 0.48 15.06 -6.68
N GLY A 34 1.77 14.99 -6.33
CA GLY A 34 2.25 14.34 -5.11
C GLY A 34 2.24 12.82 -5.18
N ASN A 35 2.28 12.27 -6.39
CA ASN A 35 2.32 10.82 -6.59
C ASN A 35 3.72 10.28 -6.28
N PRO A 36 3.85 9.29 -5.35
CA PRO A 36 5.14 8.70 -5.04
C PRO A 36 5.75 7.96 -6.22
N GLN A 37 7.03 8.22 -6.50
CA GLN A 37 7.81 7.43 -7.43
C GLN A 37 8.44 6.24 -6.68
N VAL A 38 7.86 5.07 -6.85
CA VAL A 38 8.31 3.83 -6.22
C VAL A 38 8.69 2.82 -7.31
N PRO A 39 9.81 2.10 -7.18
CA PRO A 39 10.17 1.05 -8.12
C PRO A 39 9.03 0.04 -8.28
N LYS A 40 8.83 -0.44 -9.52
CA LYS A 40 7.90 -1.55 -9.77
C LYS A 40 8.31 -2.76 -8.95
N GLY A 41 7.34 -3.49 -8.43
CA GLY A 41 7.59 -4.69 -7.64
C GLY A 41 6.29 -5.38 -7.26
N ASP A 42 6.40 -6.66 -6.97
CA ASP A 42 5.29 -7.49 -6.54
C ASP A 42 5.25 -7.64 -5.02
N GLY A 43 4.06 -7.86 -4.50
CA GLY A 43 3.82 -8.10 -3.08
C GLY A 43 3.51 -6.85 -2.25
N ASP A 44 3.43 -7.04 -0.96
CA ASP A 44 3.04 -6.03 0.02
C ASP A 44 4.11 -4.92 0.19
N GLY A 45 5.39 -5.28 0.12
CA GLY A 45 6.50 -4.35 0.36
C GLY A 45 6.46 -3.10 -0.52
N PRO A 46 6.43 -3.22 -1.85
CA PRO A 46 6.34 -2.06 -2.75
C PRO A 46 5.07 -1.23 -2.55
N VAL A 47 3.92 -1.87 -2.30
CA VAL A 47 2.65 -1.17 -2.06
C VAL A 47 2.71 -0.40 -0.75
N ARG A 48 3.25 -0.98 0.30
CA ARG A 48 3.49 -0.29 1.58
C ARG A 48 4.42 0.89 1.41
N ALA A 49 5.53 0.73 0.69
CA ALA A 49 6.46 1.83 0.41
C ALA A 49 5.77 3.00 -0.31
N TYR A 50 4.90 2.71 -1.28
CA TYR A 50 4.10 3.73 -1.94
C TYR A 50 3.17 4.44 -0.96
N ILE A 51 2.40 3.71 -0.16
CA ILE A 51 1.43 4.28 0.79
C ILE A 51 2.14 5.16 1.82
N GLU A 52 3.26 4.70 2.37
CA GLU A 52 4.03 5.48 3.35
C GLU A 52 4.64 6.76 2.77
N ALA A 53 4.88 6.79 1.46
CA ALA A 53 5.35 7.98 0.75
C ALA A 53 4.23 8.92 0.28
N MET A 54 2.96 8.52 0.40
CA MET A 54 1.84 9.41 0.05
C MET A 54 1.85 10.66 0.94
N PRO A 55 1.67 11.87 0.37
CA PRO A 55 1.78 13.11 1.13
C PRO A 55 0.56 13.38 2.01
N GLY A 56 0.82 13.80 3.26
CA GLY A 56 -0.21 14.31 4.17
C GLY A 56 -1.36 13.33 4.41
N TRP A 57 -2.58 13.83 4.39
CA TRP A 57 -3.82 13.08 4.62
C TRP A 57 -4.03 11.91 3.64
N LYS A 58 -3.43 11.95 2.45
CA LYS A 58 -3.54 10.88 1.46
C LYS A 58 -2.94 9.57 1.95
N ARG A 59 -1.89 9.64 2.78
CA ARG A 59 -1.29 8.46 3.42
C ARG A 59 -2.30 7.71 4.28
N ASP A 60 -3.07 8.42 5.08
CA ASP A 60 -4.10 7.79 5.94
C ASP A 60 -5.21 7.16 5.12
N VAL A 61 -5.62 7.82 4.03
CA VAL A 61 -6.55 7.24 3.05
C VAL A 61 -5.97 5.97 2.43
N GLY A 62 -4.72 6.01 1.99
CA GLY A 62 -4.03 4.85 1.41
C GLY A 62 -3.96 3.67 2.38
N ARG A 63 -3.57 3.90 3.63
CA ARG A 63 -3.53 2.87 4.69
C ARG A 63 -4.91 2.28 4.95
N ARG A 64 -5.94 3.11 5.03
CA ARG A 64 -7.31 2.66 5.26
C ARG A 64 -7.84 1.83 4.11
N LEU A 65 -7.63 2.27 2.88
CA LEU A 65 -8.03 1.52 1.68
C LEU A 65 -7.31 0.17 1.58
N ASP A 66 -5.99 0.14 1.79
CA ASP A 66 -5.22 -1.11 1.77
C ASP A 66 -5.73 -2.10 2.82
N ALA A 67 -6.00 -1.64 4.04
CA ALA A 67 -6.56 -2.47 5.11
C ALA A 67 -7.94 -3.03 4.74
N MET A 68 -8.82 -2.20 4.17
CA MET A 68 -10.15 -2.64 3.70
C MET A 68 -10.06 -3.68 2.59
N ILE A 69 -9.14 -3.49 1.63
CA ILE A 69 -8.92 -4.42 0.53
C ILE A 69 -8.42 -5.77 1.06
N VAL A 70 -7.42 -5.75 1.95
CA VAL A 70 -6.86 -6.96 2.57
C VAL A 70 -7.93 -7.72 3.36
N ALA A 71 -8.77 -7.01 4.11
CA ALA A 71 -9.85 -7.61 4.87
C ALA A 71 -10.96 -8.20 3.99
N ALA A 72 -11.31 -7.51 2.89
CA ALA A 72 -12.37 -7.93 1.98
C ALA A 72 -11.96 -9.07 1.05
N VAL A 73 -10.67 -9.17 0.70
CA VAL A 73 -10.12 -10.15 -0.25
C VAL A 73 -8.94 -10.86 0.39
N PRO A 74 -9.17 -11.93 1.19
CA PRO A 74 -8.08 -12.70 1.80
C PRO A 74 -7.11 -13.21 0.73
N GLY A 75 -5.81 -13.01 0.95
CA GLY A 75 -4.78 -13.39 0.00
C GLY A 75 -4.69 -12.47 -1.23
N VAL A 76 -5.28 -11.28 -1.20
CA VAL A 76 -5.22 -10.31 -2.30
C VAL A 76 -3.79 -10.16 -2.83
N ARG A 77 -3.65 -10.23 -4.14
CA ARG A 77 -2.38 -10.01 -4.82
C ARG A 77 -2.14 -8.51 -4.98
N LYS A 78 -0.93 -8.07 -4.66
CA LYS A 78 -0.54 -6.67 -4.72
C LYS A 78 0.67 -6.47 -5.62
N ALA A 79 0.76 -5.32 -6.28
CA ALA A 79 1.95 -4.91 -7.00
C ALA A 79 2.00 -3.38 -7.11
N VAL A 80 3.18 -2.83 -7.39
CA VAL A 80 3.33 -1.46 -7.87
C VAL A 80 3.73 -1.51 -9.34
N ARG A 81 2.95 -0.84 -10.18
CA ARG A 81 3.21 -0.62 -11.61
C ARG A 81 2.87 0.83 -11.94
N TRP A 82 3.64 1.45 -12.84
CA TRP A 82 3.43 2.84 -13.26
C TRP A 82 3.22 3.81 -12.10
N ASN A 83 4.02 3.65 -11.04
CA ASN A 83 3.92 4.44 -9.80
C ASN A 83 2.52 4.44 -9.18
N ALA A 84 1.86 3.29 -9.17
CA ALA A 84 0.56 3.11 -8.54
C ALA A 84 0.44 1.68 -7.96
N PRO A 85 -0.18 1.51 -6.79
CA PRO A 85 -0.60 0.23 -6.28
C PRO A 85 -1.69 -0.40 -7.13
N PHE A 86 -1.55 -1.68 -7.40
CA PHE A 86 -2.53 -2.54 -8.07
C PHE A 86 -2.92 -3.69 -7.15
N TYR A 87 -4.19 -4.05 -7.19
CA TYR A 87 -4.77 -5.13 -6.40
C TYR A 87 -5.48 -6.11 -7.33
N GLY A 88 -5.15 -7.39 -7.20
CA GLY A 88 -5.68 -8.47 -8.01
C GLY A 88 -6.18 -9.64 -7.18
N ALA A 89 -6.96 -10.53 -7.80
CA ALA A 89 -7.44 -11.73 -7.14
C ALA A 89 -6.27 -12.62 -6.67
N ALA A 90 -6.48 -13.34 -5.58
CA ALA A 90 -5.45 -14.11 -4.90
C ALA A 90 -4.75 -15.14 -5.81
N ASP A 91 -5.51 -15.81 -6.67
CA ASP A 91 -5.00 -16.84 -7.59
C ASP A 91 -4.31 -16.27 -8.84
N GLY A 92 -4.40 -14.96 -9.06
CA GLY A 92 -3.83 -14.29 -10.22
C GLY A 92 -4.56 -14.54 -11.55
N SER A 93 -5.56 -15.41 -11.59
CA SER A 93 -6.28 -15.79 -12.80
C SER A 93 -7.16 -14.66 -13.33
N MET A 94 -7.71 -13.84 -12.43
CA MET A 94 -8.72 -12.82 -12.71
C MET A 94 -8.13 -11.44 -13.06
N GLY A 95 -6.80 -11.30 -13.08
CA GLY A 95 -6.17 -10.01 -13.39
C GLY A 95 -6.24 -9.01 -12.21
N TRP A 96 -6.19 -7.72 -12.54
CA TRP A 96 -6.22 -6.61 -11.59
C TRP A 96 -7.60 -5.99 -11.54
N PHE A 97 -8.18 -5.84 -10.36
CA PHE A 97 -9.52 -5.28 -10.21
C PHE A 97 -9.54 -3.82 -9.74
N LEU A 98 -8.47 -3.38 -9.07
CA LEU A 98 -8.40 -2.04 -8.50
C LEU A 98 -6.98 -1.49 -8.53
N SER A 99 -6.86 -0.18 -8.70
CA SER A 99 -5.63 0.57 -8.44
C SER A 99 -5.93 1.89 -7.72
N MET A 100 -4.91 2.48 -7.08
CA MET A 100 -5.02 3.82 -6.51
C MET A 100 -3.88 4.72 -6.97
N HIS A 101 -4.12 6.02 -7.07
CA HIS A 101 -3.16 7.00 -7.57
C HIS A 101 -3.33 8.34 -6.87
N CYS A 102 -2.22 8.96 -6.44
CA CYS A 102 -2.26 10.32 -5.90
C CYS A 102 -2.42 11.34 -7.02
N ILE A 103 -3.47 12.12 -6.91
CA ILE A 103 -3.70 13.31 -7.71
C ILE A 103 -3.58 14.54 -6.79
N THR A 104 -3.43 15.73 -7.34
CA THR A 104 -3.18 16.94 -6.55
C THR A 104 -4.18 17.14 -5.41
N ARG A 105 -5.47 16.99 -5.67
CA ARG A 105 -6.55 17.28 -4.72
C ARG A 105 -7.26 16.06 -4.15
N TYR A 106 -6.96 14.85 -4.63
CA TYR A 106 -7.65 13.63 -4.21
C TYR A 106 -6.79 12.39 -4.42
N VAL A 107 -7.19 11.31 -3.81
CA VAL A 107 -6.73 9.96 -4.16
C VAL A 107 -7.72 9.39 -5.15
N LYS A 108 -7.26 9.02 -6.34
CA LYS A 108 -8.07 8.37 -7.35
C LYS A 108 -8.04 6.86 -7.14
N VAL A 109 -9.20 6.28 -6.88
CA VAL A 109 -9.39 4.83 -6.86
C VAL A 109 -10.02 4.43 -8.18
N THR A 110 -9.37 3.51 -8.89
CA THR A 110 -9.79 3.01 -10.19
C THR A 110 -10.36 1.61 -10.04
N PHE A 111 -11.59 1.40 -10.48
CA PHE A 111 -12.22 0.09 -10.61
C PHE A 111 -12.28 -0.27 -12.09
N PHE A 112 -11.56 -1.30 -12.52
CA PHE A 112 -11.44 -1.67 -13.93
C PHE A 112 -12.73 -2.22 -14.53
N ARG A 113 -13.65 -2.73 -13.71
CA ARG A 113 -15.01 -3.13 -14.08
C ARG A 113 -16.05 -2.29 -13.31
N GLY A 114 -15.76 -1.02 -13.12
CA GLY A 114 -16.57 -0.11 -12.31
C GLY A 114 -18.02 0.05 -12.79
N ASP A 115 -18.28 -0.05 -14.08
CA ASP A 115 -19.64 0.02 -14.64
C ASP A 115 -20.53 -1.14 -14.20
N SER A 116 -19.95 -2.25 -13.80
CA SER A 116 -20.65 -3.46 -13.32
C SER A 116 -20.85 -3.49 -11.81
N LEU A 117 -20.38 -2.48 -11.07
CA LEU A 117 -20.51 -2.40 -9.63
C LEU A 117 -21.84 -1.74 -9.22
N GLU A 118 -22.41 -2.20 -8.12
CA GLU A 118 -23.62 -1.61 -7.51
C GLU A 118 -23.35 -1.21 -6.03
N PRO A 119 -23.63 0.06 -5.68
CA PRO A 119 -23.91 1.18 -6.57
C PRO A 119 -22.68 1.49 -7.45
N ARG A 120 -22.87 2.12 -8.61
CA ARG A 120 -21.75 2.48 -9.48
C ARG A 120 -20.85 3.51 -8.81
N PRO A 121 -19.50 3.35 -8.88
CA PRO A 121 -18.59 4.42 -8.49
C PRO A 121 -18.89 5.72 -9.24
N PRO A 122 -18.80 6.89 -8.58
CA PRO A 122 -19.47 8.11 -9.05
C PRO A 122 -18.85 8.75 -10.29
N VAL A 123 -17.56 8.51 -10.58
CA VAL A 123 -16.86 9.21 -11.65
C VAL A 123 -16.65 8.29 -12.85
N GLY A 124 -17.10 8.74 -14.02
CA GLY A 124 -16.91 8.02 -15.28
C GLY A 124 -15.49 8.13 -15.82
N SER A 125 -15.13 7.19 -16.69
CA SER A 125 -13.86 7.16 -17.43
C SER A 125 -14.12 7.22 -18.94
N LYS A 126 -13.10 7.64 -19.70
CA LYS A 126 -13.10 7.51 -21.15
C LYS A 126 -12.85 6.06 -21.61
N VAL A 127 -12.34 5.22 -20.70
CA VAL A 127 -12.12 3.80 -20.97
C VAL A 127 -13.39 3.04 -20.59
N ALA A 128 -13.91 2.26 -21.54
CA ALA A 128 -15.14 1.49 -21.33
C ALA A 128 -15.01 0.54 -20.14
N GLY A 129 -16.04 0.45 -19.32
CA GLY A 129 -16.10 -0.40 -18.13
C GLY A 129 -15.40 0.19 -16.91
N VAL A 130 -14.49 1.12 -17.06
CA VAL A 130 -13.72 1.72 -15.97
C VAL A 130 -14.50 2.84 -15.30
N ARG A 131 -14.48 2.85 -13.97
CA ARG A 131 -14.99 3.99 -13.20
C ARG A 131 -14.02 4.35 -12.07
N TYR A 132 -14.14 5.59 -11.60
CA TYR A 132 -13.31 6.13 -10.54
C TYR A 132 -14.12 6.52 -9.32
N TRP A 133 -13.48 6.44 -8.18
CA TRP A 133 -13.89 7.11 -6.96
C TRP A 133 -12.75 8.06 -6.54
N HIS A 134 -13.08 9.34 -6.38
CA HIS A 134 -12.14 10.37 -5.95
C HIS A 134 -12.36 10.64 -4.46
N VAL A 135 -11.36 10.35 -3.66
CA VAL A 135 -11.38 10.62 -2.22
C VAL A 135 -10.68 11.93 -1.96
N HIS A 136 -11.42 12.94 -1.51
CA HIS A 136 -10.89 14.26 -1.15
C HIS A 136 -10.55 14.32 0.34
N GLU A 137 -9.82 15.36 0.72
CA GLU A 137 -9.51 15.61 2.13
C GLU A 137 -10.79 15.83 2.94
N GLY A 138 -10.92 15.10 4.04
CA GLY A 138 -12.09 15.20 4.91
C GLY A 138 -13.33 14.43 4.46
N ASP A 139 -13.29 13.76 3.31
CA ASP A 139 -14.41 12.93 2.87
C ASP A 139 -14.68 11.80 3.86
N ALA A 140 -15.96 11.59 4.17
CA ALA A 140 -16.42 10.41 4.88
C ALA A 140 -16.32 9.19 3.94
N ILE A 141 -15.70 8.12 4.43
CA ILE A 141 -15.61 6.85 3.71
C ILE A 141 -16.73 5.94 4.20
N ASP A 142 -17.71 5.68 3.34
CA ASP A 142 -18.74 4.66 3.60
C ASP A 142 -18.11 3.28 3.41
N GLU A 143 -17.67 2.69 4.52
CA GLU A 143 -16.96 1.40 4.49
C GLU A 143 -17.81 0.26 3.94
N ALA A 144 -19.12 0.28 4.14
CA ALA A 144 -20.02 -0.74 3.63
C ALA A 144 -20.09 -0.71 2.10
N VAL A 145 -20.24 0.49 1.53
CA VAL A 145 -20.25 0.68 0.06
C VAL A 145 -18.89 0.31 -0.54
N VAL A 146 -17.80 0.81 0.02
CA VAL A 146 -16.44 0.57 -0.51
C VAL A 146 -16.07 -0.90 -0.40
N THR A 147 -16.35 -1.56 0.72
CA THR A 147 -16.13 -3.00 0.89
C THR A 147 -16.98 -3.81 -0.10
N GLY A 148 -18.21 -3.38 -0.35
CA GLY A 148 -19.09 -3.96 -1.36
C GLY A 148 -18.48 -3.88 -2.78
N TRP A 149 -17.97 -2.72 -3.17
CA TRP A 149 -17.26 -2.54 -4.44
C TRP A 149 -16.05 -3.46 -4.55
N ILE A 150 -15.21 -3.51 -3.51
CA ILE A 150 -13.99 -4.34 -3.49
C ILE A 150 -14.34 -5.82 -3.68
N ARG A 151 -15.34 -6.33 -2.97
CA ARG A 151 -15.77 -7.74 -3.08
C ARG A 151 -16.34 -8.07 -4.44
N GLN A 152 -17.20 -7.19 -4.98
CA GLN A 152 -17.76 -7.36 -6.32
C GLN A 152 -16.65 -7.36 -7.38
N ALA A 153 -15.76 -6.37 -7.34
CA ALA A 153 -14.67 -6.22 -8.30
C ALA A 153 -13.70 -7.41 -8.26
N ALA A 154 -13.36 -7.91 -7.07
CA ALA A 154 -12.47 -9.07 -6.91
C ALA A 154 -13.08 -10.38 -7.45
N GLY A 155 -14.41 -10.47 -7.53
CA GLY A 155 -15.14 -11.60 -8.10
C GLY A 155 -15.34 -11.55 -9.62
N MET A 156 -14.89 -10.46 -10.27
CA MET A 156 -15.00 -10.27 -11.72
C MET A 156 -13.65 -10.47 -12.41
N GLU A 157 -13.68 -10.78 -13.71
CA GLU A 157 -12.46 -10.74 -14.51
C GLU A 157 -11.93 -9.29 -14.57
N GLY A 158 -10.74 -9.10 -14.03
CA GLY A 158 -10.08 -7.80 -13.99
C GLY A 158 -9.31 -7.49 -15.27
N GLU A 159 -8.56 -6.39 -15.20
CA GLU A 159 -7.71 -5.95 -16.30
C GLU A 159 -6.39 -6.72 -16.33
N ARG A 160 -5.96 -7.11 -17.52
CA ARG A 160 -4.67 -7.76 -17.79
C ARG A 160 -3.70 -6.74 -18.38
N CYS A 161 -3.30 -5.77 -17.57
CA CYS A 161 -2.51 -4.65 -18.06
C CYS A 161 -1.02 -4.95 -18.20
N PHE A 162 -0.52 -6.09 -17.71
CA PHE A 162 0.90 -6.48 -17.77
C PHE A 162 1.11 -7.96 -17.42
#